data_02ee08450302556dc7ad2109e86e9317
#
_entry.id   02ee08450302556dc7ad2109e86e9317
#
_cell.length_a   1.000
_cell.length_b   1.000
_cell.length_c   1.000
_cell.angle_alpha   90.00
_cell.angle_beta   90.00
_cell.angle_gamma   90.00
#
_symmetry.space_group_name_H-M   'P 1'
#
loop_
_entity.id
_entity.type
_entity.pdbx_description
1 polymer ?
#
loop_
_entity_poly.entity_id
_entity_poly.type
_entity_poly.pdbx_seq_one_letter_code
_entity_poly.pdbx_strand_id
1 'polypeptide(L)'
;MKKLFLLTILLSMTFIVKGQTLLSLDSCRALALANNKDLLISNEKINAAHYERKAAFTNYLPNFSATGTYMRNQKEFSLLNKDQKAALSGLGTNLAGPIQQAATQIATAHPELAPLISSLSGELGAVLPALDQVGNSLVDALRTDTRNVYAGAITLTQPLYMGGKIRAYNKITKYAEELAQQHQGGMQEVIMSTDQAYWQVISLVNKKKLAEGYLKLLQQLDSDVEKMIAEGVATKADGLSVKVKVNEAEMTLTKVNDGLSLSRMLLCQLCGLDLSTPIILADEKEDDLSPTPADNSSINIDNVYAMRPEVRSLELATQIYKQKVNVTRSEYLPSVALIGNYMATNPSVFNSFENKFKGMWNVGVMVSMPIWHWGEGIYKVKAAKAEARITQYQLDDAKEKIELQVSQSVFKVNEAAKKLIMAEKNLEKADENLRYATLGFEEGVIPASNVLEAHTAWLSAQSEKIDAQIDVKLTEIYLKKATGSLNVGN
;
A
#
# COMPACT_ATOMS: atom_id res chain seq x y z
N MET A 1 -23.62 -54.71 12.99
CA MET A 1 -23.34 -53.38 12.44
C MET A 1 -22.74 -52.39 13.48
N LYS A 2 -23.14 -52.35 14.76
CA LYS A 2 -22.54 -51.42 15.77
C LYS A 2 -21.05 -51.68 16.11
N LYS A 3 -20.56 -52.93 16.04
CA LYS A 3 -19.15 -53.27 16.29
C LYS A 3 -18.21 -52.96 15.15
N LEU A 4 -18.71 -52.91 13.89
CA LEU A 4 -17.92 -52.50 12.74
C LEU A 4 -17.72 -51.00 12.65
N PHE A 5 -18.69 -50.21 13.15
CA PHE A 5 -18.65 -48.74 13.22
C PHE A 5 -17.67 -48.22 14.29
N LEU A 6 -17.48 -48.99 15.38
CA LEU A 6 -16.50 -48.63 16.42
C LEU A 6 -15.08 -48.93 15.99
N LEU A 7 -14.84 -49.91 15.09
CA LEU A 7 -13.53 -50.26 14.57
C LEU A 7 -13.04 -49.26 13.51
N THR A 8 -13.98 -48.64 12.76
CA THR A 8 -13.65 -47.56 11.79
C THR A 8 -13.35 -46.23 12.45
N ILE A 9 -13.92 -45.93 13.60
CA ILE A 9 -13.59 -44.71 14.40
C ILE A 9 -12.23 -44.87 15.09
N LEU A 10 -11.83 -46.06 15.45
CA LEU A 10 -10.51 -46.32 16.08
C LEU A 10 -9.36 -46.32 15.09
N LEU A 11 -9.63 -46.50 13.77
CA LEU A 11 -8.61 -46.50 12.72
C LEU A 11 -8.39 -45.09 12.11
N SER A 12 -9.19 -44.11 12.44
CA SER A 12 -9.05 -42.71 11.99
C SER A 12 -8.26 -41.80 12.96
N MET A 13 -7.79 -42.34 14.08
CA MET A 13 -6.72 -41.67 14.85
C MET A 13 -5.39 -41.90 14.13
N THR A 14 -5.23 -41.28 12.97
CA THR A 14 -3.91 -41.03 12.40
C THR A 14 -3.16 -40.18 13.42
N PHE A 15 -2.24 -40.82 14.10
CA PHE A 15 -1.17 -40.13 14.80
C PHE A 15 -0.56 -39.12 13.83
N ILE A 16 -0.88 -37.85 14.03
CA ILE A 16 -0.06 -36.76 13.52
C ILE A 16 1.24 -36.87 14.35
N VAL A 17 2.13 -37.77 13.90
CA VAL A 17 3.52 -37.70 14.29
C VAL A 17 3.99 -36.34 13.78
N LYS A 18 4.13 -35.37 14.67
CA LYS A 18 4.89 -34.13 14.39
C LYS A 18 6.34 -34.56 14.11
N GLY A 19 6.58 -35.09 12.89
CA GLY A 19 7.92 -35.34 12.41
C GLY A 19 8.66 -34.00 12.41
N GLN A 20 9.87 -34.03 12.91
CA GLN A 20 10.75 -32.86 12.79
C GLN A 20 10.92 -32.54 11.32
N THR A 21 10.54 -31.33 10.92
CA THR A 21 10.61 -30.90 9.51
C THR A 21 12.06 -30.50 9.22
N LEU A 22 12.74 -31.29 8.39
CA LEU A 22 14.07 -30.95 7.89
C LEU A 22 13.94 -29.85 6.83
N LEU A 23 14.53 -28.70 7.06
CA LEU A 23 14.47 -27.55 6.17
C LEU A 23 15.87 -27.19 5.66
N SER A 24 16.02 -27.14 4.34
CA SER A 24 17.18 -26.51 3.69
C SER A 24 16.98 -25.00 3.58
N LEU A 25 18.06 -24.25 3.33
CA LEU A 25 18.01 -22.81 3.10
C LEU A 25 17.02 -22.48 1.96
N ASP A 26 17.06 -23.21 0.85
CA ASP A 26 16.16 -22.97 -0.29
C ASP A 26 14.69 -23.29 0.05
N SER A 27 14.44 -24.32 0.87
CA SER A 27 13.10 -24.62 1.37
C SER A 27 12.56 -23.49 2.26
N CYS A 28 13.41 -22.92 3.14
CA CYS A 28 13.05 -21.78 3.98
C CYS A 28 12.73 -20.55 3.12
N ARG A 29 13.54 -20.26 2.10
CA ARG A 29 13.28 -19.17 1.14
C ARG A 29 11.96 -19.35 0.42
N ALA A 30 11.70 -20.57 -0.11
CA ALA A 30 10.46 -20.85 -0.82
C ALA A 30 9.23 -20.69 0.07
N LEU A 31 9.27 -21.19 1.31
CA LEU A 31 8.20 -21.01 2.29
C LEU A 31 7.99 -19.52 2.67
N ALA A 32 9.09 -18.81 2.91
CA ALA A 32 9.03 -17.38 3.24
C ALA A 32 8.40 -16.57 2.09
N LEU A 33 8.80 -16.81 0.85
CA LEU A 33 8.23 -16.14 -0.32
C LEU A 33 6.74 -16.46 -0.51
N ALA A 34 6.32 -17.70 -0.23
CA ALA A 34 4.93 -18.10 -0.37
C ALA A 34 4.02 -17.51 0.72
N ASN A 35 4.52 -17.36 1.96
CA ASN A 35 3.70 -17.06 3.12
C ASN A 35 3.89 -15.63 3.65
N ASN A 36 4.88 -14.88 3.17
CA ASN A 36 5.18 -13.55 3.67
C ASN A 36 4.02 -12.56 3.40
N LYS A 37 3.54 -11.91 4.46
CA LYS A 37 2.40 -11.00 4.37
C LYS A 37 2.69 -9.74 3.57
N ASP A 38 3.93 -9.25 3.60
CA ASP A 38 4.31 -8.05 2.83
C ASP A 38 4.29 -8.32 1.33
N LEU A 39 4.66 -9.55 0.92
CA LEU A 39 4.55 -9.97 -0.49
C LEU A 39 3.10 -10.15 -0.91
N LEU A 40 2.23 -10.72 -0.06
CA LEU A 40 0.80 -10.80 -0.32
C LEU A 40 0.18 -9.39 -0.45
N ILE A 41 0.52 -8.45 0.44
CA ILE A 41 0.13 -7.04 0.35
C ILE A 41 0.64 -6.41 -0.96
N SER A 42 1.87 -6.72 -1.37
CA SER A 42 2.44 -6.22 -2.63
C SER A 42 1.66 -6.73 -3.85
N ASN A 43 1.26 -8.00 -3.85
CA ASN A 43 0.42 -8.56 -4.90
C ASN A 43 -0.95 -7.86 -4.99
N GLU A 44 -1.58 -7.56 -3.85
CA GLU A 44 -2.83 -6.79 -3.84
C GLU A 44 -2.63 -5.34 -4.32
N LYS A 45 -1.49 -4.72 -4.07
CA LYS A 45 -1.15 -3.41 -4.65
C LYS A 45 -1.01 -3.47 -6.17
N ILE A 46 -0.48 -4.56 -6.73
CA ILE A 46 -0.42 -4.78 -8.18
C ILE A 46 -1.83 -4.90 -8.74
N ASN A 47 -2.70 -5.69 -8.09
CA ASN A 47 -4.11 -5.83 -8.49
C ASN A 47 -4.83 -4.48 -8.45
N ALA A 48 -4.64 -3.68 -7.38
CA ALA A 48 -5.20 -2.35 -7.26
C ALA A 48 -4.74 -1.43 -8.41
N ALA A 49 -3.43 -1.36 -8.66
CA ALA A 49 -2.87 -0.56 -9.75
C ALA A 49 -3.37 -1.00 -11.14
N HIS A 50 -3.57 -2.31 -11.35
CA HIS A 50 -4.16 -2.85 -12.57
C HIS A 50 -5.60 -2.35 -12.78
N TYR A 51 -6.43 -2.41 -11.73
CA TYR A 51 -7.80 -1.90 -11.82
C TYR A 51 -7.86 -0.37 -11.94
N GLU A 52 -6.98 0.37 -11.28
CA GLU A 52 -6.84 1.81 -11.45
C GLU A 52 -6.49 2.18 -12.90
N ARG A 53 -5.60 1.43 -13.54
CA ARG A 53 -5.30 1.61 -14.97
C ARG A 53 -6.52 1.35 -15.84
N LYS A 54 -7.30 0.29 -15.56
CA LYS A 54 -8.57 0.04 -16.27
C LYS A 54 -9.56 1.18 -16.05
N ALA A 55 -9.69 1.65 -14.82
CA ALA A 55 -10.54 2.79 -14.48
C ALA A 55 -10.07 4.08 -15.20
N ALA A 56 -8.76 4.32 -15.29
CA ALA A 56 -8.22 5.46 -16.05
C ALA A 56 -8.58 5.39 -17.54
N PHE A 57 -8.62 4.21 -18.13
CA PHE A 57 -9.03 4.03 -19.52
C PHE A 57 -10.49 4.43 -19.76
N THR A 58 -11.38 4.21 -18.77
CA THR A 58 -12.80 4.60 -18.90
C THR A 58 -13.00 6.10 -19.08
N ASN A 59 -12.01 6.94 -18.74
CA ASN A 59 -12.06 8.38 -19.01
C ASN A 59 -12.10 8.73 -20.52
N TYR A 60 -11.80 7.77 -21.40
CA TYR A 60 -12.00 7.94 -22.85
C TYR A 60 -13.44 7.65 -23.28
N LEU A 61 -14.22 6.99 -22.45
CA LEU A 61 -15.58 6.54 -22.78
C LEU A 61 -16.62 7.58 -22.36
N PRO A 62 -17.85 7.52 -22.96
CA PRO A 62 -18.95 8.36 -22.53
C PRO A 62 -19.32 8.10 -21.07
N ASN A 63 -19.54 9.16 -20.33
CA ASN A 63 -20.08 9.09 -18.97
C ASN A 63 -21.58 9.36 -19.01
N PHE A 64 -22.38 8.47 -18.44
CA PHE A 64 -23.81 8.62 -18.24
C PHE A 64 -24.08 8.90 -16.77
N SER A 65 -24.80 9.98 -16.50
CA SER A 65 -25.27 10.30 -15.16
C SER A 65 -26.77 10.53 -15.17
N ALA A 66 -27.46 10.12 -14.11
CA ALA A 66 -28.86 10.38 -13.89
C ALA A 66 -29.01 11.19 -12.61
N THR A 67 -29.82 12.25 -12.66
CA THR A 67 -30.16 13.08 -11.51
C THR A 67 -31.67 13.18 -11.36
N GLY A 68 -32.16 13.11 -10.13
CA GLY A 68 -33.56 13.32 -9.81
C GLY A 68 -33.65 14.33 -8.68
N THR A 69 -34.60 15.29 -8.83
CA THR A 69 -34.83 16.34 -7.83
C THR A 69 -36.32 16.45 -7.55
N TYR A 70 -36.70 16.51 -6.29
CA TYR A 70 -38.01 16.90 -5.82
C TYR A 70 -37.85 18.13 -4.93
N MET A 71 -38.67 19.17 -5.25
CA MET A 71 -38.70 20.38 -4.45
C MET A 71 -40.14 20.72 -4.10
N ARG A 72 -40.36 21.09 -2.84
CA ARG A 72 -41.65 21.65 -2.40
C ARG A 72 -41.45 23.14 -2.10
N ASN A 73 -42.13 23.95 -2.88
CA ASN A 73 -42.17 25.42 -2.73
C ASN A 73 -43.26 25.82 -1.77
N GLN A 74 -43.07 26.89 -1.01
CA GLN A 74 -44.05 27.43 -0.08
C GLN A 74 -45.26 28.05 -0.85
N LYS A 75 -44.99 28.62 -2.01
CA LYS A 75 -45.99 29.32 -2.84
C LYS A 75 -45.90 28.85 -4.29
N GLU A 76 -47.01 28.97 -4.99
CA GLU A 76 -47.08 28.77 -6.44
C GLU A 76 -46.29 29.89 -7.13
N PHE A 77 -45.61 29.55 -8.21
CA PHE A 77 -45.07 30.53 -9.14
C PHE A 77 -46.17 31.00 -10.07
N SER A 78 -46.39 32.29 -10.18
CA SER A 78 -47.38 32.88 -11.07
C SER A 78 -46.70 33.84 -12.02
N LEU A 79 -47.00 33.68 -13.31
CA LEU A 79 -46.52 34.57 -14.37
C LEU A 79 -47.17 35.98 -14.27
N LEU A 80 -48.37 36.05 -13.66
CA LEU A 80 -49.08 37.31 -13.45
C LEU A 80 -48.91 37.79 -12.01
N ASN A 81 -48.65 39.07 -11.83
CA ASN A 81 -48.71 39.73 -10.54
C ASN A 81 -50.17 39.94 -10.07
N LYS A 82 -50.36 40.35 -8.81
CA LYS A 82 -51.73 40.54 -8.25
C LYS A 82 -52.56 41.53 -9.01
N ASP A 83 -51.97 42.63 -9.46
CA ASP A 83 -52.68 43.69 -10.17
C ASP A 83 -53.07 43.26 -11.59
N GLN A 84 -52.23 42.54 -12.28
CA GLN A 84 -52.53 41.93 -13.58
C GLN A 84 -53.64 40.89 -13.50
N LYS A 85 -53.63 40.07 -12.45
CA LYS A 85 -54.74 39.11 -12.21
C LYS A 85 -56.07 39.85 -11.96
N ALA A 86 -56.04 40.85 -11.09
CA ALA A 86 -57.22 41.65 -10.79
C ALA A 86 -57.77 42.39 -12.07
N ALA A 87 -56.87 42.94 -12.87
CA ALA A 87 -57.23 43.59 -14.12
C ALA A 87 -57.85 42.63 -15.12
N LEU A 88 -57.25 41.40 -15.28
CA LEU A 88 -57.81 40.39 -16.19
C LEU A 88 -59.10 39.77 -15.69
N SER A 89 -59.20 39.43 -14.38
CA SER A 89 -60.42 38.87 -13.80
C SER A 89 -61.60 39.85 -13.76
N GLY A 90 -61.32 41.13 -13.73
CA GLY A 90 -62.30 42.19 -13.70
C GLY A 90 -62.47 42.93 -15.05
N LEU A 91 -62.08 42.36 -16.19
CA LEU A 91 -62.09 42.99 -17.50
C LEU A 91 -63.45 43.56 -17.82
N GLY A 92 -64.50 42.78 -17.67
CA GLY A 92 -65.89 43.22 -17.89
C GLY A 92 -66.39 44.20 -16.82
N THR A 93 -66.09 43.84 -15.54
CA THR A 93 -66.46 44.69 -14.38
C THR A 93 -65.83 46.08 -14.46
N ASN A 94 -64.55 46.14 -14.84
CA ASN A 94 -63.80 47.39 -14.94
C ASN A 94 -64.26 48.26 -16.12
N LEU A 95 -64.80 47.67 -17.15
CA LEU A 95 -65.41 48.38 -18.31
C LEU A 95 -66.84 48.78 -18.03
N ALA A 96 -67.59 48.12 -17.16
CA ALA A 96 -68.99 48.37 -16.87
C ALA A 96 -69.23 49.81 -16.41
N GLY A 97 -68.43 50.33 -15.46
CA GLY A 97 -68.57 51.68 -14.95
C GLY A 97 -68.40 52.75 -15.99
N PRO A 98 -67.29 52.80 -16.74
CA PRO A 98 -67.07 53.75 -17.83
C PRO A 98 -68.14 53.67 -18.92
N ILE A 99 -68.62 52.49 -19.31
CA ILE A 99 -69.67 52.27 -20.29
C ILE A 99 -71.01 52.82 -19.79
N GLN A 100 -71.38 52.51 -18.55
CA GLN A 100 -72.58 53.03 -17.90
C GLN A 100 -72.55 54.55 -17.78
N GLN A 101 -71.45 55.12 -17.43
CA GLN A 101 -71.27 56.58 -17.35
C GLN A 101 -71.44 57.22 -18.76
N ALA A 102 -70.75 56.66 -19.75
CA ALA A 102 -70.91 57.15 -21.16
C ALA A 102 -72.31 57.00 -21.65
N ALA A 103 -73.00 55.88 -21.43
CA ALA A 103 -74.38 55.63 -21.77
C ALA A 103 -75.31 56.66 -21.10
N THR A 104 -75.09 56.91 -19.79
CA THR A 104 -75.90 57.92 -19.05
C THR A 104 -75.67 59.32 -19.60
N GLN A 105 -74.46 59.72 -19.90
CA GLN A 105 -74.11 61.01 -20.47
C GLN A 105 -74.72 61.21 -21.84
N ILE A 106 -74.69 60.21 -22.70
CA ILE A 106 -75.30 60.30 -24.04
C ILE A 106 -76.84 60.34 -23.92
N ALA A 107 -77.43 59.50 -23.05
CA ALA A 107 -78.90 59.49 -22.85
C ALA A 107 -79.40 60.85 -22.26
N THR A 108 -78.60 61.52 -21.45
CA THR A 108 -78.88 62.84 -20.87
C THR A 108 -78.76 63.96 -21.93
N ALA A 109 -77.73 63.85 -22.78
CA ALA A 109 -77.45 64.80 -23.83
C ALA A 109 -78.47 64.69 -25.05
N HIS A 110 -78.90 63.44 -25.32
CA HIS A 110 -79.76 63.08 -26.42
C HIS A 110 -80.90 62.16 -25.97
N PRO A 111 -81.98 62.68 -25.41
CA PRO A 111 -83.10 61.90 -24.89
C PRO A 111 -83.83 61.03 -25.94
N GLU A 112 -83.79 61.44 -27.21
CA GLU A 112 -84.36 60.65 -28.36
C GLU A 112 -83.62 59.31 -28.55
N LEU A 113 -82.39 59.18 -28.10
CA LEU A 113 -81.59 57.96 -28.19
C LEU A 113 -81.67 57.05 -26.93
N ALA A 114 -82.37 57.47 -25.91
CA ALA A 114 -82.52 56.74 -24.65
C ALA A 114 -83.03 55.29 -24.81
N PRO A 115 -84.05 54.98 -25.66
CA PRO A 115 -84.50 53.59 -25.87
C PRO A 115 -83.42 52.71 -26.54
N LEU A 116 -82.67 53.28 -27.48
CA LEU A 116 -81.54 52.55 -28.14
C LEU A 116 -80.43 52.32 -27.20
N ILE A 117 -80.08 53.29 -26.36
CA ILE A 117 -79.03 53.16 -25.36
C ILE A 117 -79.43 52.15 -24.30
N SER A 118 -80.66 52.09 -23.87
CA SER A 118 -81.19 51.11 -22.94
C SER A 118 -81.07 49.66 -23.46
N SER A 119 -81.49 49.50 -24.77
CA SER A 119 -81.33 48.16 -25.42
C SER A 119 -79.86 47.75 -25.55
N LEU A 120 -79.00 48.66 -25.96
CA LEU A 120 -77.59 48.42 -26.10
C LEU A 120 -76.93 48.15 -24.72
N SER A 121 -77.36 48.85 -23.69
CA SER A 121 -76.84 48.60 -22.30
C SER A 121 -77.28 47.24 -21.78
N GLY A 122 -78.48 46.76 -22.19
CA GLY A 122 -78.95 45.40 -21.85
C GLY A 122 -78.13 44.30 -22.51
N GLU A 123 -77.81 44.46 -23.79
CA GLU A 123 -76.96 43.53 -24.52
C GLU A 123 -75.49 43.54 -23.98
N LEU A 124 -74.94 44.73 -23.69
CA LEU A 124 -73.67 44.88 -23.11
C LEU A 124 -73.64 44.27 -21.70
N GLY A 125 -74.73 44.30 -20.93
CA GLY A 125 -74.88 43.66 -19.64
C GLY A 125 -74.70 42.12 -19.70
N ALA A 126 -74.96 41.51 -20.83
CA ALA A 126 -74.70 40.08 -21.06
C ALA A 126 -73.23 39.78 -21.48
N VAL A 127 -72.62 40.74 -22.20
CA VAL A 127 -71.26 40.61 -22.71
C VAL A 127 -70.20 40.83 -21.61
N LEU A 128 -70.46 41.77 -20.70
CA LEU A 128 -69.50 42.12 -19.64
C LEU A 128 -69.16 40.94 -18.71
N PRO A 129 -70.11 40.14 -18.23
CA PRO A 129 -69.77 38.93 -17.46
C PRO A 129 -69.01 37.87 -18.28
N ALA A 130 -69.23 37.79 -19.59
CA ALA A 130 -68.50 36.90 -20.47
C ALA A 130 -67.00 37.31 -20.59
N LEU A 131 -66.74 38.64 -20.60
CA LEU A 131 -65.36 39.16 -20.58
C LEU A 131 -64.67 38.84 -19.28
N ASP A 132 -65.36 38.92 -18.14
CA ASP A 132 -64.79 38.49 -16.84
C ASP A 132 -64.50 36.97 -16.82
N GLN A 133 -65.38 36.18 -17.43
CA GLN A 133 -65.19 34.75 -17.58
C GLN A 133 -63.94 34.39 -18.43
N VAL A 134 -63.78 35.12 -19.57
CA VAL A 134 -62.60 34.97 -20.43
C VAL A 134 -61.33 35.41 -19.67
N GLY A 135 -61.39 36.53 -18.94
CA GLY A 135 -60.29 37.02 -18.11
C GLY A 135 -59.91 36.01 -17.04
N ASN A 136 -60.90 35.45 -16.34
CA ASN A 136 -60.63 34.39 -15.34
C ASN A 136 -60.05 33.12 -16.00
N SER A 137 -60.53 32.70 -17.15
CA SER A 137 -60.04 31.58 -17.92
C SER A 137 -58.58 31.81 -18.33
N LEU A 138 -58.19 33.03 -18.66
CA LEU A 138 -56.81 33.42 -18.96
C LEU A 138 -55.94 33.39 -17.74
N VAL A 139 -56.44 33.90 -16.61
CA VAL A 139 -55.69 33.82 -15.30
C VAL A 139 -55.46 32.35 -14.90
N ASP A 140 -56.47 31.51 -15.05
CA ASP A 140 -56.36 30.08 -14.74
C ASP A 140 -55.43 29.34 -15.73
N ALA A 141 -55.49 29.68 -17.02
CA ALA A 141 -54.59 29.12 -18.02
C ALA A 141 -53.11 29.49 -17.81
N LEU A 142 -52.86 30.67 -17.22
CA LEU A 142 -51.51 31.15 -16.88
C LEU A 142 -51.11 30.81 -15.44
N ARG A 143 -51.95 30.08 -14.72
CA ARG A 143 -51.68 29.56 -13.38
C ARG A 143 -51.12 28.14 -13.47
N THR A 144 -49.97 27.91 -12.83
CA THR A 144 -49.37 26.57 -12.69
C THR A 144 -49.07 26.28 -11.23
N ASP A 145 -49.55 25.16 -10.74
CA ASP A 145 -49.18 24.69 -9.39
C ASP A 145 -47.73 24.20 -9.40
N THR A 146 -46.83 25.08 -9.00
CA THR A 146 -45.39 24.80 -8.86
C THR A 146 -45.02 24.50 -7.42
N ARG A 147 -45.97 24.19 -6.53
CA ARG A 147 -45.66 23.84 -5.15
C ARG A 147 -44.87 22.53 -5.05
N ASN A 148 -45.14 21.58 -5.92
CA ASN A 148 -44.38 20.34 -6.03
C ASN A 148 -43.73 20.31 -7.40
N VAL A 149 -42.39 20.33 -7.41
CA VAL A 149 -41.59 20.27 -8.64
C VAL A 149 -40.80 18.99 -8.64
N TYR A 150 -40.97 18.19 -9.66
CA TYR A 150 -40.23 16.99 -9.95
C TYR A 150 -39.38 17.25 -11.19
N ALA A 151 -38.08 16.95 -11.10
CA ALA A 151 -37.17 17.04 -12.24
C ALA A 151 -36.29 15.80 -12.29
N GLY A 152 -36.14 15.23 -13.46
CA GLY A 152 -35.21 14.14 -13.74
C GLY A 152 -34.40 14.47 -14.99
N ALA A 153 -33.10 14.19 -14.94
CA ALA A 153 -32.22 14.36 -16.09
C ALA A 153 -31.28 13.19 -16.26
N ILE A 154 -31.07 12.78 -17.51
CA ILE A 154 -30.01 11.88 -17.92
C ILE A 154 -29.02 12.68 -18.76
N THR A 155 -27.75 12.71 -18.33
CA THR A 155 -26.70 13.45 -19.02
C THR A 155 -25.67 12.49 -19.55
N LEU A 156 -25.34 12.60 -20.82
CA LEU A 156 -24.19 11.97 -21.49
C LEU A 156 -23.11 13.02 -21.65
N THR A 157 -21.91 12.70 -21.21
CA THR A 157 -20.70 13.51 -21.46
C THR A 157 -19.63 12.65 -22.10
N GLN A 158 -19.25 12.96 -23.34
CA GLN A 158 -18.14 12.30 -24.06
C GLN A 158 -17.00 13.29 -24.22
N PRO A 159 -15.86 13.10 -23.52
CA PRO A 159 -14.67 13.90 -23.79
C PRO A 159 -14.14 13.62 -25.20
N LEU A 160 -13.94 14.67 -25.99
CA LEU A 160 -13.31 14.59 -27.33
C LEU A 160 -11.85 15.02 -27.24
N TYR A 161 -11.59 16.10 -26.50
CA TYR A 161 -10.25 16.62 -26.24
C TYR A 161 -10.20 17.30 -24.88
N MET A 162 -9.22 16.96 -24.05
CA MET A 162 -9.05 17.48 -22.69
C MET A 162 -7.63 18.03 -22.48
N GLY A 163 -7.11 18.79 -23.45
CA GLY A 163 -5.74 19.34 -23.34
C GLY A 163 -4.64 18.28 -23.23
N GLY A 164 -4.93 17.01 -23.52
CA GLY A 164 -4.00 15.88 -23.32
C GLY A 164 -4.08 15.24 -21.94
N LYS A 165 -4.97 15.70 -21.02
CA LYS A 165 -5.10 15.22 -19.64
C LYS A 165 -5.33 13.72 -19.56
N ILE A 166 -6.32 13.19 -20.32
CA ILE A 166 -6.68 11.78 -20.30
C ILE A 166 -5.50 10.91 -20.74
N ARG A 167 -4.79 11.33 -21.80
CA ARG A 167 -3.62 10.60 -22.30
C ARG A 167 -2.48 10.58 -21.26
N ALA A 168 -2.20 11.72 -20.61
CA ALA A 168 -1.18 11.81 -19.58
C ALA A 168 -1.55 10.99 -18.34
N TYR A 169 -2.82 11.04 -17.92
CA TYR A 169 -3.32 10.26 -16.79
C TYR A 169 -3.22 8.75 -17.04
N ASN A 170 -3.61 8.27 -18.24
CA ASN A 170 -3.46 6.87 -18.63
C ASN A 170 -1.99 6.42 -18.67
N LYS A 171 -1.05 7.31 -19.03
CA LYS A 171 0.38 7.00 -18.92
C LYS A 171 0.86 6.92 -17.48
N ILE A 172 0.37 7.80 -16.59
CA ILE A 172 0.68 7.75 -15.16
C ILE A 172 0.25 6.42 -14.56
N THR A 173 -1.01 6.01 -14.79
CA THR A 173 -1.54 4.75 -14.25
C THR A 173 -0.85 3.53 -14.85
N LYS A 174 -0.43 3.58 -16.13
CA LYS A 174 0.40 2.54 -16.73
C LYS A 174 1.76 2.41 -16.02
N TYR A 175 2.47 3.53 -15.83
CA TYR A 175 3.75 3.51 -15.11
C TYR A 175 3.59 3.16 -13.63
N ALA A 176 2.45 3.52 -13.01
CA ALA A 176 2.14 3.12 -11.63
C ALA A 176 1.91 1.61 -11.50
N GLU A 177 1.26 0.98 -12.48
CA GLU A 177 1.12 -0.48 -12.55
C GLU A 177 2.49 -1.16 -12.76
N GLU A 178 3.30 -0.66 -13.70
CA GLU A 178 4.68 -1.15 -13.90
C GLU A 178 5.53 -0.97 -12.63
N LEU A 179 5.36 0.14 -11.90
CA LEU A 179 6.04 0.41 -10.63
C LEU A 179 5.59 -0.58 -9.54
N ALA A 180 4.29 -0.85 -9.44
CA ALA A 180 3.78 -1.85 -8.51
C ALA A 180 4.32 -3.26 -8.80
N GLN A 181 4.57 -3.59 -10.07
CA GLN A 181 5.19 -4.85 -10.48
C GLN A 181 6.67 -4.98 -10.10
N GLN A 182 7.34 -3.88 -9.74
CA GLN A 182 8.75 -3.92 -9.26
C GLN A 182 8.86 -4.41 -7.80
N HIS A 183 8.02 -5.36 -7.39
CA HIS A 183 8.03 -5.94 -6.05
C HIS A 183 9.23 -6.87 -5.77
N GLN A 184 10.08 -7.12 -6.76
CA GLN A 184 11.31 -7.93 -6.62
C GLN A 184 12.23 -7.43 -5.49
N GLY A 185 12.28 -6.12 -5.23
CA GLY A 185 13.02 -5.57 -4.09
C GLY A 185 12.50 -6.09 -2.76
N GLY A 186 11.19 -6.22 -2.61
CA GLY A 186 10.55 -6.82 -1.43
C GLY A 186 10.87 -8.32 -1.30
N MET A 187 10.91 -9.06 -2.41
CA MET A 187 11.28 -10.48 -2.41
C MET A 187 12.74 -10.68 -2.00
N GLN A 188 13.66 -9.85 -2.49
CA GLN A 188 15.07 -9.89 -2.08
C GLN A 188 15.26 -9.58 -0.59
N GLU A 189 14.44 -8.68 -0.03
CA GLU A 189 14.47 -8.38 1.41
C GLU A 189 13.99 -9.57 2.25
N VAL A 190 12.91 -10.24 1.83
CA VAL A 190 12.40 -11.45 2.49
C VAL A 190 13.43 -12.57 2.43
N ILE A 191 14.07 -12.80 1.28
CA ILE A 191 15.15 -13.79 1.15
C ILE A 191 16.29 -13.46 2.09
N MET A 192 16.76 -12.21 2.10
CA MET A 192 17.87 -11.80 2.97
C MET A 192 17.53 -11.98 4.45
N SER A 193 16.35 -11.58 4.89
CA SER A 193 15.90 -11.74 6.28
C SER A 193 15.80 -13.22 6.67
N THR A 194 15.35 -14.06 5.74
CA THR A 194 15.26 -15.51 5.93
C THR A 194 16.64 -16.14 6.03
N ASP A 195 17.57 -15.74 5.16
CA ASP A 195 18.95 -16.23 5.17
C ASP A 195 19.66 -15.84 6.46
N GLN A 196 19.48 -14.59 6.91
CA GLN A 196 20.04 -14.13 8.21
C GLN A 196 19.49 -14.97 9.37
N ALA A 197 18.17 -15.19 9.43
CA ALA A 197 17.57 -15.99 10.47
C ALA A 197 18.03 -17.46 10.41
N TYR A 198 18.19 -18.03 9.22
CA TYR A 198 18.70 -19.37 9.01
C TYR A 198 20.13 -19.53 9.56
N TRP A 199 21.04 -18.66 9.12
CA TRP A 199 22.45 -18.71 9.57
C TRP A 199 22.60 -18.36 11.05
N GLN A 200 21.70 -17.52 11.60
CA GLN A 200 21.65 -17.26 13.04
C GLN A 200 21.28 -18.53 13.84
N VAL A 201 20.35 -19.35 13.36
CA VAL A 201 20.02 -20.64 13.98
C VAL A 201 21.23 -21.57 13.92
N ILE A 202 21.90 -21.67 12.75
CA ILE A 202 23.10 -22.51 12.58
C ILE A 202 24.22 -22.06 13.54
N SER A 203 24.47 -20.74 13.65
CA SER A 203 25.42 -20.18 14.61
C SER A 203 25.12 -20.65 16.04
N LEU A 204 23.85 -20.49 16.47
CA LEU A 204 23.44 -20.84 17.83
C LEU A 204 23.46 -22.37 18.10
N VAL A 205 23.19 -23.20 17.09
CA VAL A 205 23.34 -24.65 17.20
C VAL A 205 24.82 -25.03 17.46
N ASN A 206 25.73 -24.44 16.70
CA ASN A 206 27.17 -24.69 16.88
C ASN A 206 27.68 -24.13 18.23
N LYS A 207 27.23 -22.93 18.63
CA LYS A 207 27.54 -22.38 19.96
C LYS A 207 26.97 -23.22 21.10
N LYS A 208 25.80 -23.86 20.92
CA LYS A 208 25.23 -24.80 21.89
C LYS A 208 26.11 -26.04 22.01
N LYS A 209 26.50 -26.67 20.90
CA LYS A 209 27.44 -27.81 20.91
C LYS A 209 28.73 -27.45 21.64
N LEU A 210 29.26 -26.25 21.35
CA LEU A 210 30.48 -25.74 22.01
C LEU A 210 30.28 -25.53 23.52
N ALA A 211 29.17 -24.92 23.94
CA ALA A 211 28.86 -24.68 25.35
C ALA A 211 28.63 -25.99 26.13
N GLU A 212 27.97 -26.99 25.52
CA GLU A 212 27.79 -28.33 26.11
C GLU A 212 29.13 -29.05 26.28
N GLY A 213 30.00 -28.98 25.26
CA GLY A 213 31.36 -29.54 25.34
C GLY A 213 32.20 -28.87 26.44
N TYR A 214 32.15 -27.52 26.49
CA TYR A 214 32.87 -26.75 27.49
C TYR A 214 32.40 -27.05 28.92
N LEU A 215 31.06 -27.11 29.14
CA LEU A 215 30.53 -27.49 30.46
C LEU A 215 31.02 -28.88 30.89
N LYS A 216 31.01 -29.87 29.98
CA LYS A 216 31.49 -31.21 30.25
C LYS A 216 32.97 -31.21 30.64
N LEU A 217 33.81 -30.42 29.96
CA LEU A 217 35.24 -30.28 30.29
C LEU A 217 35.43 -29.67 31.68
N LEU A 218 34.67 -28.63 32.04
CA LEU A 218 34.72 -28.01 33.36
C LEU A 218 34.22 -28.93 34.47
N GLN A 219 33.20 -29.73 34.24
CA GLN A 219 32.73 -30.74 35.19
C GLN A 219 33.76 -31.83 35.44
N GLN A 220 34.52 -32.24 34.40
CA GLN A 220 35.62 -33.15 34.53
C GLN A 220 36.77 -32.54 35.37
N LEU A 221 37.13 -31.29 35.07
CA LEU A 221 38.14 -30.54 35.83
C LEU A 221 37.74 -30.39 37.31
N ASP A 222 36.46 -30.10 37.62
CA ASP A 222 35.97 -30.03 39.00
C ASP A 222 36.16 -31.35 39.74
N SER A 223 35.82 -32.47 39.11
CA SER A 223 36.04 -33.81 39.66
C SER A 223 37.52 -34.11 39.91
N ASP A 224 38.41 -33.71 39.02
CA ASP A 224 39.83 -33.96 39.13
C ASP A 224 40.47 -33.08 40.22
N VAL A 225 40.08 -31.80 40.31
CA VAL A 225 40.51 -30.89 41.38
C VAL A 225 39.99 -31.35 42.75
N GLU A 226 38.76 -31.88 42.85
CA GLU A 226 38.28 -32.46 44.11
C GLU A 226 39.11 -33.63 44.61
N LYS A 227 39.54 -34.52 43.71
CA LYS A 227 40.50 -35.62 44.06
C LYS A 227 41.84 -35.08 44.55
N MET A 228 42.39 -34.07 43.85
CA MET A 228 43.62 -33.41 44.19
C MET A 228 43.59 -32.72 45.59
N ILE A 229 42.44 -32.14 45.93
CA ILE A 229 42.19 -31.53 47.25
C ILE A 229 42.15 -32.63 48.31
N ALA A 230 41.57 -33.80 48.07
CA ALA A 230 41.54 -34.93 49.00
C ALA A 230 42.93 -35.50 49.25
N GLU A 231 43.81 -35.45 48.27
CA GLU A 231 45.21 -35.88 48.37
C GLU A 231 46.15 -34.77 48.87
N GLY A 232 45.64 -33.56 49.11
CA GLY A 232 46.42 -32.43 49.63
C GLY A 232 47.30 -31.70 48.60
N VAL A 233 47.07 -31.96 47.29
CA VAL A 233 47.85 -31.38 46.18
C VAL A 233 47.24 -30.06 45.67
N ALA A 234 45.95 -29.87 45.84
CA ALA A 234 45.23 -28.63 45.47
C ALA A 234 44.56 -27.98 46.70
N THR A 235 44.23 -26.68 46.61
CA THR A 235 43.62 -25.94 47.71
C THR A 235 42.08 -25.91 47.55
N LYS A 236 41.35 -25.66 48.65
CA LYS A 236 39.91 -25.42 48.61
C LYS A 236 39.54 -24.20 47.74
N ALA A 237 40.43 -23.21 47.63
CA ALA A 237 40.24 -22.05 46.78
C ALA A 237 40.23 -22.43 45.28
N ASP A 238 41.09 -23.34 44.86
CA ASP A 238 41.13 -23.87 43.51
C ASP A 238 39.81 -24.56 43.16
N GLY A 239 39.31 -25.44 44.06
CA GLY A 239 37.99 -26.09 43.84
C GLY A 239 36.82 -25.10 43.75
N LEU A 240 36.79 -24.08 44.61
CA LEU A 240 35.75 -23.05 44.52
C LEU A 240 35.85 -22.26 43.21
N SER A 241 37.06 -21.97 42.72
CA SER A 241 37.25 -21.27 41.45
C SER A 241 36.72 -22.08 40.25
N VAL A 242 36.95 -23.40 40.25
CA VAL A 242 36.40 -24.30 39.21
C VAL A 242 34.89 -24.35 39.30
N LYS A 243 34.28 -24.47 40.48
CA LYS A 243 32.82 -24.49 40.67
C LYS A 243 32.14 -23.20 40.18
N VAL A 244 32.77 -22.04 40.40
CA VAL A 244 32.29 -20.77 39.84
C VAL A 244 32.28 -20.85 38.31
N LYS A 245 33.30 -21.40 37.67
CA LYS A 245 33.34 -21.55 36.21
C LYS A 245 32.34 -22.56 35.68
N VAL A 246 32.07 -23.64 36.39
CA VAL A 246 30.96 -24.57 36.04
C VAL A 246 29.62 -23.85 36.04
N ASN A 247 29.31 -23.09 37.09
CA ASN A 247 28.08 -22.31 37.15
C ASN A 247 27.98 -21.26 36.01
N GLU A 248 29.08 -20.56 35.68
CA GLU A 248 29.11 -19.63 34.55
C GLU A 248 28.84 -20.34 33.21
N ALA A 249 29.38 -21.55 33.03
CA ALA A 249 29.13 -22.36 31.83
C ALA A 249 27.66 -22.82 31.73
N GLU A 250 27.05 -23.25 32.85
CA GLU A 250 25.64 -23.62 32.91
C GLU A 250 24.73 -22.43 32.55
N MET A 251 25.03 -21.25 33.11
CA MET A 251 24.31 -20.01 32.77
C MET A 251 24.46 -19.65 31.28
N THR A 252 25.67 -19.85 30.72
CA THR A 252 25.94 -19.59 29.29
C THR A 252 25.18 -20.57 28.41
N LEU A 253 25.16 -21.86 28.75
CA LEU A 253 24.37 -22.87 28.02
C LEU A 253 22.88 -22.55 28.05
N THR A 254 22.34 -22.11 29.19
CA THR A 254 20.96 -21.69 29.33
C THR A 254 20.65 -20.52 28.35
N LYS A 255 21.48 -19.46 28.35
CA LYS A 255 21.32 -18.31 27.46
C LYS A 255 21.37 -18.72 25.98
N VAL A 256 22.24 -19.63 25.59
CA VAL A 256 22.35 -20.13 24.22
C VAL A 256 21.11 -20.94 23.84
N ASN A 257 20.59 -21.79 24.73
CA ASN A 257 19.35 -22.55 24.50
C ASN A 257 18.14 -21.63 24.31
N ASP A 258 18.01 -20.59 25.13
CA ASP A 258 16.97 -19.60 25.02
C ASP A 258 17.07 -18.83 23.70
N GLY A 259 18.29 -18.37 23.35
CA GLY A 259 18.58 -17.71 22.08
C GLY A 259 18.25 -18.58 20.87
N LEU A 260 18.60 -19.87 20.91
CA LEU A 260 18.27 -20.83 19.86
C LEU A 260 16.77 -21.03 19.70
N SER A 261 16.05 -21.12 20.81
CA SER A 261 14.59 -21.25 20.80
C SER A 261 13.92 -20.02 20.16
N LEU A 262 14.35 -18.81 20.54
CA LEU A 262 13.84 -17.56 19.97
C LEU A 262 14.19 -17.42 18.48
N SER A 263 15.41 -17.80 18.07
CA SER A 263 15.82 -17.74 16.66
C SER A 263 15.04 -18.75 15.80
N ARG A 264 14.73 -19.93 16.31
CA ARG A 264 13.86 -20.89 15.63
C ARG A 264 12.43 -20.36 15.48
N MET A 265 11.89 -19.72 16.51
CA MET A 265 10.57 -19.05 16.44
C MET A 265 10.56 -17.95 15.37
N LEU A 266 11.61 -17.12 15.30
CA LEU A 266 11.75 -16.09 14.27
C LEU A 266 11.78 -16.70 12.87
N LEU A 267 12.55 -17.76 12.66
CA LEU A 267 12.63 -18.45 11.36
C LEU A 267 11.27 -19.07 10.99
N CYS A 268 10.56 -19.69 11.94
CA CYS A 268 9.21 -20.19 11.75
C CYS A 268 8.25 -19.07 11.30
N GLN A 269 8.29 -17.92 11.98
CA GLN A 269 7.49 -16.76 11.61
C GLN A 269 7.77 -16.30 10.18
N LEU A 270 9.05 -16.17 9.80
CA LEU A 270 9.43 -15.75 8.44
C LEU A 270 8.98 -16.76 7.38
N CYS A 271 9.04 -18.05 7.69
CA CYS A 271 8.58 -19.13 6.81
C CYS A 271 7.05 -19.31 6.82
N GLY A 272 6.31 -18.57 7.67
CA GLY A 272 4.86 -18.71 7.81
C GLY A 272 4.42 -20.00 8.47
N LEU A 273 5.30 -20.62 9.27
CA LEU A 273 5.03 -21.80 10.08
C LEU A 273 4.54 -21.40 11.48
N ASP A 274 3.89 -22.34 12.17
CA ASP A 274 3.56 -22.14 13.59
C ASP A 274 4.83 -21.98 14.41
N LEU A 275 4.85 -21.02 15.36
CA LEU A 275 6.01 -20.71 16.20
C LEU A 275 6.51 -21.89 17.05
N SER A 276 5.62 -22.84 17.33
CA SER A 276 5.92 -24.05 18.09
C SER A 276 6.36 -25.24 17.22
N THR A 277 6.46 -25.06 15.90
CA THR A 277 6.87 -26.14 14.97
C THR A 277 8.32 -26.56 15.25
N PRO A 278 8.58 -27.83 15.56
CA PRO A 278 9.96 -28.32 15.74
C PRO A 278 10.64 -28.42 14.37
N ILE A 279 11.54 -27.48 14.08
CA ILE A 279 12.33 -27.46 12.85
C ILE A 279 13.77 -27.92 13.12
N ILE A 280 14.35 -28.63 12.17
CA ILE A 280 15.79 -28.94 12.09
C ILE A 280 16.29 -28.45 10.74
N LEU A 281 17.42 -27.75 10.73
CA LEU A 281 18.02 -27.24 9.52
C LEU A 281 19.00 -28.26 8.93
N ALA A 282 19.09 -28.32 7.61
CA ALA A 282 19.95 -29.27 6.92
C ALA A 282 21.43 -29.14 7.35
N ASP A 283 21.87 -27.88 7.49
CA ASP A 283 23.27 -27.54 7.78
C ASP A 283 23.61 -27.60 9.31
N GLU A 284 22.65 -27.98 10.20
CA GLU A 284 22.92 -28.17 11.64
C GLU A 284 23.95 -29.29 11.94
N LYS A 285 24.18 -30.20 10.97
CA LYS A 285 25.08 -31.31 11.09
C LYS A 285 26.46 -31.02 10.52
N GLU A 286 26.63 -29.94 9.79
CA GLU A 286 27.91 -29.55 9.20
C GLU A 286 28.76 -28.83 10.27
N ASP A 287 29.86 -29.44 10.66
CA ASP A 287 30.77 -28.86 11.65
C ASP A 287 31.78 -27.88 11.03
N ASP A 288 31.97 -27.93 9.70
CA ASP A 288 32.85 -27.01 8.97
C ASP A 288 32.13 -26.30 7.84
N LEU A 289 31.81 -25.02 8.08
CA LEU A 289 31.18 -24.13 7.14
C LEU A 289 32.23 -23.42 6.26
N SER A 290 32.97 -24.20 5.46
CA SER A 290 34.02 -23.65 4.61
C SER A 290 33.43 -22.65 3.60
N PRO A 291 33.99 -21.44 3.52
CA PRO A 291 33.48 -20.44 2.57
C PRO A 291 33.85 -20.85 1.14
N THR A 292 32.92 -20.67 0.20
CA THR A 292 33.25 -20.70 -1.22
C THR A 292 34.02 -19.43 -1.55
N PRO A 293 35.21 -19.48 -2.21
CA PRO A 293 35.93 -18.26 -2.60
C PRO A 293 35.00 -17.34 -3.42
N ALA A 294 34.81 -16.11 -2.97
CA ALA A 294 34.05 -15.14 -3.72
C ALA A 294 34.79 -14.84 -5.04
N ASP A 295 34.11 -15.02 -6.17
CA ASP A 295 34.62 -14.61 -7.47
C ASP A 295 34.66 -13.08 -7.52
N ASN A 296 35.82 -12.48 -7.30
CA ASN A 296 36.09 -11.05 -7.34
C ASN A 296 36.26 -10.55 -8.77
N SER A 297 35.57 -11.15 -9.77
CA SER A 297 35.52 -10.60 -11.12
C SER A 297 35.05 -9.14 -11.10
N SER A 298 35.59 -8.33 -11.96
CA SER A 298 35.29 -6.89 -12.04
C SER A 298 33.78 -6.68 -12.19
N ILE A 299 33.12 -6.17 -11.13
CA ILE A 299 31.68 -5.89 -11.14
C ILE A 299 31.42 -4.72 -12.07
N ASN A 300 30.65 -4.96 -13.14
CA ASN A 300 30.22 -3.90 -14.03
C ASN A 300 29.01 -3.18 -13.40
N ILE A 301 29.20 -1.91 -13.03
CA ILE A 301 28.18 -1.11 -12.34
C ILE A 301 26.95 -0.86 -13.20
N ASP A 302 27.06 -0.77 -14.51
CA ASP A 302 25.93 -0.59 -15.42
C ASP A 302 24.99 -1.82 -15.40
N ASN A 303 25.58 -3.02 -15.32
CA ASN A 303 24.80 -4.25 -15.14
C ASN A 303 24.10 -4.28 -13.79
N VAL A 304 24.75 -3.78 -12.73
CA VAL A 304 24.13 -3.65 -11.41
C VAL A 304 22.92 -2.73 -11.47
N TYR A 305 23.04 -1.56 -12.09
CA TYR A 305 21.88 -0.64 -12.22
C TYR A 305 20.71 -1.30 -12.96
N ALA A 306 20.99 -2.09 -14.00
CA ALA A 306 19.95 -2.81 -14.75
C ALA A 306 19.25 -3.91 -13.93
N MET A 307 19.96 -4.53 -12.97
CA MET A 307 19.43 -5.60 -12.12
C MET A 307 18.75 -5.10 -10.84
N ARG A 308 18.94 -3.83 -10.46
CA ARG A 308 18.41 -3.27 -9.22
C ARG A 308 16.98 -2.77 -9.38
N PRO A 309 15.99 -3.37 -8.69
CA PRO A 309 14.59 -2.97 -8.80
C PRO A 309 14.34 -1.54 -8.30
N GLU A 310 15.17 -1.02 -7.38
CA GLU A 310 15.05 0.35 -6.88
C GLU A 310 15.36 1.38 -7.96
N VAL A 311 16.37 1.13 -8.82
CA VAL A 311 16.70 1.99 -9.96
C VAL A 311 15.52 2.03 -10.92
N ARG A 312 14.99 0.87 -11.30
CA ARG A 312 13.84 0.77 -12.18
C ARG A 312 12.60 1.46 -11.61
N SER A 313 12.37 1.33 -10.31
CA SER A 313 11.27 2.00 -9.61
C SER A 313 11.39 3.53 -9.67
N LEU A 314 12.58 4.08 -9.47
CA LEU A 314 12.83 5.52 -9.55
C LEU A 314 12.77 6.04 -10.99
N GLU A 315 13.18 5.26 -11.98
CA GLU A 315 12.97 5.57 -13.40
C GLU A 315 11.49 5.72 -13.74
N LEU A 316 10.67 4.76 -13.31
CA LEU A 316 9.22 4.80 -13.49
C LEU A 316 8.59 5.99 -12.75
N ALA A 317 9.02 6.26 -11.52
CA ALA A 317 8.59 7.44 -10.76
C ALA A 317 8.92 8.73 -11.52
N THR A 318 10.12 8.84 -12.10
CA THR A 318 10.52 9.99 -12.92
C THR A 318 9.60 10.15 -14.14
N GLN A 319 9.21 9.05 -14.81
CA GLN A 319 8.26 9.09 -15.91
C GLN A 319 6.85 9.53 -15.43
N ILE A 320 6.40 9.07 -14.28
CA ILE A 320 5.13 9.50 -13.66
C ILE A 320 5.14 11.02 -13.45
N TYR A 321 6.19 11.57 -12.84
CA TYR A 321 6.28 13.00 -12.58
C TYR A 321 6.41 13.83 -13.86
N LYS A 322 7.10 13.34 -14.91
CA LYS A 322 7.07 13.95 -16.24
C LYS A 322 5.66 14.00 -16.84
N GLN A 323 4.82 12.97 -16.62
CA GLN A 323 3.42 13.00 -17.07
C GLN A 323 2.55 13.88 -16.18
N LYS A 324 2.82 14.02 -14.87
CA LYS A 324 2.14 14.99 -13.99
C LYS A 324 2.32 16.43 -14.50
N VAL A 325 3.50 16.78 -15.02
CA VAL A 325 3.71 18.09 -15.70
C VAL A 325 2.72 18.26 -16.85
N ASN A 326 2.48 17.20 -17.66
CA ASN A 326 1.53 17.24 -18.77
C ASN A 326 0.08 17.38 -18.29
N VAL A 327 -0.28 16.72 -17.17
CA VAL A 327 -1.61 16.87 -16.52
C VAL A 327 -1.81 18.32 -16.08
N THR A 328 -0.86 18.89 -15.33
CA THR A 328 -0.93 20.29 -14.88
C THR A 328 -1.01 21.26 -16.05
N ARG A 329 -0.25 21.03 -17.11
CA ARG A 329 -0.31 21.85 -18.33
C ARG A 329 -1.68 21.77 -19.02
N SER A 330 -2.31 20.60 -19.01
CA SER A 330 -3.59 20.37 -19.68
C SER A 330 -4.76 21.16 -19.04
N GLU A 331 -4.65 21.55 -17.77
CA GLU A 331 -5.65 22.35 -17.08
C GLU A 331 -5.78 23.78 -17.63
N TYR A 332 -4.77 24.25 -18.37
CA TYR A 332 -4.69 25.57 -19.01
C TYR A 332 -4.84 25.50 -20.53
N LEU A 333 -5.19 24.32 -21.08
CA LEU A 333 -5.45 24.11 -22.49
C LEU A 333 -6.97 23.99 -22.74
N PRO A 334 -7.43 24.25 -23.97
CA PRO A 334 -8.83 24.04 -24.31
C PRO A 334 -9.28 22.62 -24.04
N SER A 335 -10.53 22.47 -23.60
CA SER A 335 -11.21 21.18 -23.52
C SER A 335 -12.47 21.17 -24.37
N VAL A 336 -12.74 20.06 -25.01
CA VAL A 336 -13.90 19.85 -25.91
C VAL A 336 -14.59 18.57 -25.49
N ALA A 337 -15.89 18.66 -25.22
CA ALA A 337 -16.74 17.51 -24.91
C ALA A 337 -18.06 17.56 -25.70
N LEU A 338 -18.52 16.41 -26.11
CA LEU A 338 -19.90 16.23 -26.59
C LEU A 338 -20.79 16.03 -25.37
N ILE A 339 -21.89 16.76 -25.31
CA ILE A 339 -22.91 16.68 -24.25
C ILE A 339 -24.23 16.33 -24.86
N GLY A 340 -24.91 15.35 -24.27
CA GLY A 340 -26.28 15.00 -24.56
C GLY A 340 -27.06 14.99 -23.25
N ASN A 341 -28.24 15.66 -23.25
CA ASN A 341 -29.12 15.65 -22.09
C ASN A 341 -30.53 15.25 -22.49
N TYR A 342 -31.17 14.47 -21.68
CA TYR A 342 -32.63 14.30 -21.67
C TYR A 342 -33.12 14.73 -20.29
N MET A 343 -34.00 15.75 -20.25
CA MET A 343 -34.56 16.27 -19.01
C MET A 343 -36.09 16.18 -19.07
N ALA A 344 -36.70 15.67 -18.01
CA ALA A 344 -38.16 15.62 -17.84
C ALA A 344 -38.53 16.33 -16.53
N THR A 345 -39.54 17.18 -16.60
CA THR A 345 -40.03 17.95 -15.43
C THR A 345 -41.54 17.87 -15.31
N ASN A 346 -42.01 17.97 -14.06
CA ASN A 346 -43.44 18.19 -13.72
C ASN A 346 -43.49 19.25 -12.61
N PRO A 347 -44.13 20.43 -12.80
CA PRO A 347 -44.72 20.93 -14.07
C PRO A 347 -43.70 21.04 -15.19
N SER A 348 -44.18 20.84 -16.43
CA SER A 348 -43.34 20.89 -17.62
C SER A 348 -42.90 22.31 -17.92
N VAL A 349 -41.61 22.62 -17.77
CA VAL A 349 -41.06 23.93 -18.15
C VAL A 349 -40.96 24.13 -19.66
N PHE A 350 -41.18 23.10 -20.45
CA PHE A 350 -41.05 23.13 -21.92
C PHE A 350 -42.38 23.38 -22.63
N ASN A 351 -43.52 23.35 -21.90
CA ASN A 351 -44.82 23.52 -22.47
C ASN A 351 -45.77 24.23 -21.48
N SER A 352 -45.66 25.54 -21.40
CA SER A 352 -46.52 26.45 -20.61
C SER A 352 -46.75 26.02 -19.16
N PHE A 353 -45.75 25.39 -18.54
CA PHE A 353 -45.81 24.88 -17.17
C PHE A 353 -47.00 23.92 -16.92
N GLU A 354 -47.40 23.14 -17.92
CA GLU A 354 -48.46 22.14 -17.78
C GLU A 354 -48.09 21.11 -16.69
N ASN A 355 -49.07 20.78 -15.84
CA ASN A 355 -48.88 19.89 -14.69
C ASN A 355 -48.85 18.41 -15.12
N LYS A 356 -47.92 18.10 -16.06
CA LYS A 356 -47.63 16.77 -16.60
C LYS A 356 -46.12 16.60 -16.80
N PHE A 357 -45.67 15.37 -16.71
CA PHE A 357 -44.31 15.08 -17.09
C PHE A 357 -44.12 15.22 -18.60
N LYS A 358 -43.25 16.12 -19.01
CA LYS A 358 -42.77 16.23 -20.38
C LYS A 358 -41.26 16.33 -20.41
N GLY A 359 -40.65 15.69 -21.39
CA GLY A 359 -39.21 15.66 -21.57
C GLY A 359 -38.75 16.40 -22.81
N MET A 360 -37.52 16.87 -22.76
CA MET A 360 -36.81 17.44 -23.89
C MET A 360 -35.38 16.88 -23.91
N TRP A 361 -34.91 16.60 -25.10
CA TRP A 361 -33.49 16.23 -25.30
C TRP A 361 -32.75 17.36 -26.02
N ASN A 362 -31.46 17.45 -25.71
CA ASN A 362 -30.55 18.30 -26.47
C ASN A 362 -29.19 17.59 -26.60
N VAL A 363 -28.50 17.91 -27.69
CA VAL A 363 -27.11 17.46 -27.95
C VAL A 363 -26.32 18.67 -28.40
N GLY A 364 -25.14 18.81 -27.88
CA GLY A 364 -24.24 19.93 -28.18
C GLY A 364 -22.79 19.63 -27.95
N VAL A 365 -21.94 20.53 -28.39
CA VAL A 365 -20.52 20.50 -28.13
C VAL A 365 -20.17 21.60 -27.12
N MET A 366 -19.53 21.22 -26.02
CA MET A 366 -19.03 22.18 -25.05
C MET A 366 -17.55 22.38 -25.27
N VAL A 367 -17.16 23.63 -25.45
CA VAL A 367 -15.74 24.04 -25.49
C VAL A 367 -15.47 24.92 -24.28
N SER A 368 -14.49 24.55 -23.45
CA SER A 368 -14.06 25.34 -22.30
C SER A 368 -12.58 25.64 -22.41
N MET A 369 -12.20 26.88 -22.24
CA MET A 369 -10.81 27.33 -22.28
C MET A 369 -10.59 28.39 -21.20
N PRO A 370 -9.68 28.17 -20.23
CA PRO A 370 -9.27 29.21 -19.30
C PRO A 370 -8.54 30.34 -20.06
N ILE A 371 -9.02 31.58 -19.96
CA ILE A 371 -8.44 32.70 -20.70
C ILE A 371 -7.39 33.43 -19.86
N TRP A 372 -7.71 33.74 -18.60
CA TRP A 372 -6.83 34.54 -17.79
C TRP A 372 -6.86 34.14 -16.31
N HIS A 373 -5.68 33.83 -15.74
CA HIS A 373 -5.50 33.42 -14.35
C HIS A 373 -4.22 34.03 -13.75
N TRP A 374 -3.89 35.27 -14.10
CA TRP A 374 -2.76 36.02 -13.52
C TRP A 374 -1.43 35.27 -13.49
N GLY A 375 -1.17 34.43 -14.50
CA GLY A 375 0.05 33.65 -14.60
C GLY A 375 0.09 32.37 -13.75
N GLU A 376 -0.99 31.99 -13.07
CA GLU A 376 -1.08 30.78 -12.23
C GLU A 376 -0.60 29.52 -12.95
N GLY A 377 -1.03 29.32 -14.19
CA GLY A 377 -0.64 28.15 -15.00
C GLY A 377 0.88 28.05 -15.23
N ILE A 378 1.53 29.19 -15.44
CA ILE A 378 2.99 29.25 -15.61
C ILE A 378 3.69 28.79 -14.34
N TYR A 379 3.24 29.29 -13.18
CA TYR A 379 3.83 28.96 -11.88
C TYR A 379 3.58 27.50 -11.51
N LYS A 380 2.36 26.98 -11.68
CA LYS A 380 2.03 25.57 -11.43
C LYS A 380 2.83 24.62 -12.32
N VAL A 381 2.97 24.92 -13.61
CA VAL A 381 3.81 24.11 -14.50
C VAL A 381 5.29 24.19 -14.12
N LYS A 382 5.78 25.36 -13.67
CA LYS A 382 7.16 25.47 -13.16
C LYS A 382 7.36 24.64 -11.88
N ALA A 383 6.37 24.65 -10.97
CA ALA A 383 6.39 23.84 -9.75
C ALA A 383 6.41 22.33 -10.09
N ALA A 384 5.51 21.87 -10.97
CA ALA A 384 5.47 20.48 -11.40
C ALA A 384 6.77 20.04 -12.10
N LYS A 385 7.41 20.93 -12.88
CA LYS A 385 8.73 20.67 -13.45
C LYS A 385 9.83 20.58 -12.39
N ALA A 386 9.75 21.36 -11.32
CA ALA A 386 10.67 21.25 -10.19
C ALA A 386 10.53 19.90 -9.49
N GLU A 387 9.30 19.44 -9.26
CA GLU A 387 9.03 18.10 -8.71
C GLU A 387 9.61 16.98 -9.61
N ALA A 388 9.45 17.10 -10.93
CA ALA A 388 10.04 16.13 -11.86
C ALA A 388 11.59 16.15 -11.83
N ARG A 389 12.21 17.30 -11.54
CA ARG A 389 13.67 17.37 -11.34
C ARG A 389 14.09 16.76 -10.00
N ILE A 390 13.29 16.95 -8.94
CA ILE A 390 13.55 16.31 -7.65
C ILE A 390 13.61 14.79 -7.80
N THR A 391 12.65 14.18 -8.50
CA THR A 391 12.69 12.72 -8.75
C THR A 391 13.89 12.29 -9.59
N GLN A 392 14.34 13.13 -10.52
CA GLN A 392 15.57 12.84 -11.27
C GLN A 392 16.80 12.84 -10.34
N TYR A 393 16.94 13.85 -9.49
CA TYR A 393 18.03 13.87 -8.49
C TYR A 393 17.98 12.71 -7.51
N GLN A 394 16.76 12.26 -7.13
CA GLN A 394 16.61 11.05 -6.30
C GLN A 394 17.09 9.79 -7.01
N LEU A 395 16.89 9.69 -8.34
CA LEU A 395 17.42 8.59 -9.14
C LEU A 395 18.96 8.64 -9.20
N ASP A 396 19.52 9.81 -9.41
CA ASP A 396 20.97 10.01 -9.50
C ASP A 396 21.63 9.69 -8.14
N ASP A 397 21.10 10.20 -7.03
CA ASP A 397 21.53 9.91 -5.66
C ASP A 397 21.42 8.41 -5.31
N ALA A 398 20.34 7.75 -5.75
CA ALA A 398 20.19 6.31 -5.55
C ALA A 398 21.26 5.50 -6.30
N LYS A 399 21.64 5.91 -7.51
CA LYS A 399 22.74 5.28 -8.26
C LYS A 399 24.09 5.44 -7.55
N GLU A 400 24.40 6.63 -7.05
CA GLU A 400 25.62 6.87 -6.26
C GLU A 400 25.63 6.03 -4.97
N LYS A 401 24.51 5.92 -4.26
CA LYS A 401 24.38 5.07 -3.08
C LYS A 401 24.54 3.59 -3.40
N ILE A 402 24.02 3.12 -4.54
CA ILE A 402 24.20 1.73 -4.97
C ILE A 402 25.67 1.44 -5.26
N GLU A 403 26.37 2.32 -5.95
CA GLU A 403 27.81 2.19 -6.23
C GLU A 403 28.62 2.10 -4.92
N LEU A 404 28.33 2.99 -3.97
CA LEU A 404 28.93 2.94 -2.65
C LEU A 404 28.63 1.62 -1.92
N GLN A 405 27.36 1.16 -1.95
CA GLN A 405 26.93 -0.08 -1.32
C GLN A 405 27.64 -1.30 -1.91
N VAL A 406 27.78 -1.36 -3.23
CA VAL A 406 28.54 -2.44 -3.90
C VAL A 406 29.98 -2.43 -3.46
N SER A 407 30.63 -1.27 -3.50
CA SER A 407 32.03 -1.12 -3.07
C SER A 407 32.23 -1.54 -1.60
N GLN A 408 31.33 -1.12 -0.71
CA GLN A 408 31.36 -1.52 0.70
C GLN A 408 31.12 -3.02 0.87
N SER A 409 30.22 -3.62 0.06
CA SER A 409 29.94 -5.06 0.16
C SER A 409 31.14 -5.89 -0.30
N VAL A 410 31.83 -5.51 -1.35
CA VAL A 410 33.10 -6.14 -1.79
C VAL A 410 34.15 -6.05 -0.68
N PHE A 411 34.26 -4.87 -0.05
CA PHE A 411 35.21 -4.69 1.05
C PHE A 411 34.91 -5.60 2.23
N LYS A 412 33.64 -5.71 2.63
CA LYS A 412 33.17 -6.57 3.72
C LYS A 412 33.42 -8.07 3.45
N VAL A 413 33.21 -8.54 2.21
CA VAL A 413 33.53 -9.94 1.85
C VAL A 413 35.02 -10.23 2.04
N ASN A 414 35.88 -9.34 1.58
CA ASN A 414 37.33 -9.48 1.73
C ASN A 414 37.76 -9.39 3.21
N GLU A 415 37.12 -8.55 4.01
CA GLU A 415 37.36 -8.42 5.45
C GLU A 415 36.94 -9.70 6.18
N ALA A 416 35.72 -10.22 5.91
CA ALA A 416 35.22 -11.44 6.52
C ALA A 416 36.11 -12.66 6.21
N ALA A 417 36.58 -12.79 4.96
CA ALA A 417 37.51 -13.84 4.57
C ALA A 417 38.85 -13.77 5.36
N LYS A 418 39.43 -12.56 5.51
CA LYS A 418 40.63 -12.35 6.29
C LYS A 418 40.42 -12.65 7.78
N LYS A 419 39.27 -12.21 8.34
CA LYS A 419 38.89 -12.46 9.72
C LYS A 419 38.78 -13.96 10.00
N LEU A 420 38.21 -14.75 9.08
CA LEU A 420 38.12 -16.19 9.21
C LEU A 420 39.51 -16.84 9.29
N ILE A 421 40.44 -16.48 8.37
CA ILE A 421 41.82 -16.98 8.39
C ILE A 421 42.51 -16.64 9.70
N MET A 422 42.27 -15.44 10.27
CA MET A 422 42.85 -15.04 11.55
C MET A 422 42.22 -15.82 12.70
N ALA A 423 40.91 -16.04 12.71
CA ALA A 423 40.19 -16.81 13.71
C ALA A 423 40.65 -18.28 13.74
N GLU A 424 40.89 -18.89 12.58
CA GLU A 424 41.42 -20.24 12.45
C GLU A 424 42.83 -20.36 13.06
N LYS A 425 43.71 -19.40 12.74
CA LYS A 425 45.07 -19.37 13.33
C LYS A 425 45.03 -19.12 14.83
N ASN A 426 44.11 -18.26 15.31
CA ASN A 426 43.95 -18.00 16.74
C ASN A 426 43.47 -19.26 17.45
N LEU A 427 42.51 -19.99 16.87
CA LEU A 427 42.03 -21.25 17.40
C LEU A 427 43.14 -22.31 17.48
N GLU A 428 43.97 -22.49 16.43
CA GLU A 428 45.11 -23.40 16.43
C GLU A 428 46.04 -23.13 17.63
N LYS A 429 46.32 -21.85 17.93
CA LYS A 429 47.16 -21.47 19.06
C LYS A 429 46.47 -21.66 20.42
N ALA A 430 45.17 -21.42 20.48
CA ALA A 430 44.39 -21.66 21.68
C ALA A 430 44.26 -23.16 22.00
N ASP A 431 44.11 -24.02 20.98
CA ASP A 431 44.13 -25.48 21.14
C ASP A 431 45.46 -25.96 21.69
N GLU A 432 46.60 -25.50 21.14
CA GLU A 432 47.94 -25.83 21.66
C GLU A 432 48.14 -25.35 23.09
N ASN A 433 47.76 -24.12 23.40
CA ASN A 433 47.85 -23.57 24.74
C ASN A 433 47.06 -24.38 25.76
N LEU A 434 45.80 -24.73 25.41
CA LEU A 434 44.98 -25.58 26.27
C LEU A 434 45.60 -26.96 26.50
N ARG A 435 46.12 -27.57 25.44
CA ARG A 435 46.80 -28.87 25.54
C ARG A 435 48.01 -28.84 26.51
N TYR A 436 48.87 -27.81 26.39
CA TYR A 436 50.04 -27.67 27.29
C TYR A 436 49.62 -27.29 28.71
N ALA A 437 48.60 -26.47 28.89
CA ALA A 437 48.08 -26.13 30.20
C ALA A 437 47.47 -27.36 30.90
N THR A 438 46.74 -28.21 30.19
CA THR A 438 46.17 -29.44 30.71
C THR A 438 47.28 -30.43 31.15
N LEU A 439 48.26 -30.65 30.27
CA LEU A 439 49.38 -31.52 30.57
C LEU A 439 50.22 -31.04 31.81
N GLY A 440 50.50 -29.73 31.86
CA GLY A 440 51.22 -29.14 32.96
C GLY A 440 50.45 -29.20 34.29
N PHE A 441 49.14 -29.17 34.26
CA PHE A 441 48.27 -29.36 35.41
C PHE A 441 48.28 -30.84 35.89
N GLU A 442 48.09 -31.77 34.95
CA GLU A 442 48.15 -33.23 35.26
C GLU A 442 49.46 -33.66 35.88
N GLU A 443 50.60 -33.05 35.47
CA GLU A 443 51.93 -33.29 36.04
C GLU A 443 52.19 -32.46 37.32
N GLY A 444 51.22 -31.67 37.78
CA GLY A 444 51.33 -30.86 39.00
C GLY A 444 52.24 -29.64 38.87
N VAL A 445 52.63 -29.22 37.66
CA VAL A 445 53.58 -28.13 37.39
C VAL A 445 52.91 -26.75 37.39
N ILE A 446 51.63 -26.68 36.96
CA ILE A 446 50.92 -25.44 36.92
C ILE A 446 49.56 -25.53 37.66
N PRO A 447 49.05 -24.41 38.23
CA PRO A 447 47.79 -24.42 38.97
C PRO A 447 46.58 -24.53 38.09
N ALA A 448 45.45 -24.97 38.66
CA ALA A 448 44.18 -25.09 37.98
C ALA A 448 43.69 -23.76 37.33
N SER A 449 44.09 -22.62 37.91
CA SER A 449 43.75 -21.27 37.35
C SER A 449 44.26 -21.08 35.92
N ASN A 450 45.46 -21.58 35.60
CA ASN A 450 46.04 -21.47 34.25
C ASN A 450 45.28 -22.35 33.25
N VAL A 451 44.79 -23.53 33.68
CA VAL A 451 43.94 -24.38 32.85
C VAL A 451 42.60 -23.70 32.57
N LEU A 452 41.99 -23.07 33.58
CA LEU A 452 40.76 -22.32 33.43
C LEU A 452 40.92 -21.13 32.47
N GLU A 453 42.05 -20.42 32.54
CA GLU A 453 42.38 -19.33 31.61
C GLU A 453 42.55 -19.86 30.17
N ALA A 454 43.28 -20.95 29.97
CA ALA A 454 43.46 -21.60 28.68
C ALA A 454 42.12 -22.11 28.10
N HIS A 455 41.27 -22.71 28.93
CA HIS A 455 39.90 -23.10 28.53
C HIS A 455 39.04 -21.90 28.09
N THR A 456 39.13 -20.79 28.82
CA THR A 456 38.38 -19.57 28.47
C THR A 456 38.87 -18.98 27.14
N ALA A 457 40.20 -18.94 26.92
CA ALA A 457 40.78 -18.48 25.67
C ALA A 457 40.37 -19.39 24.48
N TRP A 458 40.40 -20.69 24.68
CA TRP A 458 39.96 -21.67 23.67
C TRP A 458 38.46 -21.52 23.34
N LEU A 459 37.58 -21.38 24.34
CA LEU A 459 36.16 -21.15 24.14
C LEU A 459 35.92 -19.88 23.32
N SER A 460 36.62 -18.78 23.62
CA SER A 460 36.56 -17.54 22.88
C SER A 460 37.00 -17.71 21.43
N ALA A 461 38.12 -18.39 21.18
CA ALA A 461 38.66 -18.64 19.85
C ALA A 461 37.69 -19.51 18.98
N GLN A 462 37.09 -20.54 19.57
CA GLN A 462 36.09 -21.38 18.92
C GLN A 462 34.83 -20.56 18.55
N SER A 463 34.35 -19.73 19.49
CA SER A 463 33.20 -18.85 19.24
C SER A 463 33.50 -17.85 18.11
N GLU A 464 34.70 -17.24 18.11
CA GLU A 464 35.16 -16.33 17.05
C GLU A 464 35.22 -17.01 15.67
N LYS A 465 35.72 -18.28 15.61
CA LYS A 465 35.71 -19.05 14.36
C LYS A 465 34.27 -19.24 13.84
N ILE A 466 33.34 -19.69 14.71
CA ILE A 466 31.93 -19.86 14.33
C ILE A 466 31.35 -18.53 13.78
N ASP A 467 31.56 -17.42 14.51
CA ASP A 467 31.08 -16.12 14.08
C ASP A 467 31.69 -15.68 12.73
N ALA A 468 33.00 -15.91 12.54
CA ALA A 468 33.66 -15.57 11.29
C ALA A 468 33.16 -16.40 10.09
N GLN A 469 32.88 -17.69 10.29
CA GLN A 469 32.27 -18.54 9.25
C GLN A 469 30.90 -18.05 8.83
N ILE A 470 30.07 -17.66 9.80
CA ILE A 470 28.75 -17.09 9.54
C ILE A 470 28.86 -15.72 8.85
N ASP A 471 29.80 -14.86 9.31
CA ASP A 471 30.03 -13.54 8.68
C ASP A 471 30.39 -13.66 7.19
N VAL A 472 31.21 -14.67 6.81
CA VAL A 472 31.52 -14.93 5.39
C VAL A 472 30.23 -15.26 4.60
N LYS A 473 29.38 -16.18 5.10
CA LYS A 473 28.12 -16.53 4.44
C LYS A 473 27.19 -15.32 4.29
N LEU A 474 27.05 -14.51 5.33
CA LEU A 474 26.18 -13.33 5.32
C LEU A 474 26.72 -12.24 4.39
N THR A 475 28.03 -11.98 4.38
CA THR A 475 28.62 -10.94 3.51
C THR A 475 28.52 -11.33 2.03
N GLU A 476 28.61 -12.60 1.67
CA GLU A 476 28.33 -13.09 0.32
C GLU A 476 26.88 -12.81 -0.11
N ILE A 477 25.91 -13.05 0.78
CA ILE A 477 24.48 -12.76 0.52
C ILE A 477 24.27 -11.25 0.35
N TYR A 478 24.89 -10.43 1.21
CA TYR A 478 24.84 -8.97 1.09
C TYR A 478 25.43 -8.49 -0.25
N LEU A 479 26.54 -9.07 -0.71
CA LEU A 479 27.13 -8.73 -2.01
C LEU A 479 26.17 -9.11 -3.16
N LYS A 480 25.58 -10.30 -3.13
CA LYS A 480 24.57 -10.73 -4.13
C LYS A 480 23.38 -9.79 -4.16
N LYS A 481 22.89 -9.32 -3.00
CA LYS A 481 21.84 -8.31 -2.93
C LYS A 481 22.32 -6.97 -3.51
N ALA A 482 23.51 -6.50 -3.11
CA ALA A 482 24.06 -5.22 -3.56
C ALA A 482 24.26 -5.17 -5.08
N THR A 483 24.65 -6.29 -5.69
CA THR A 483 24.80 -6.42 -7.15
C THR A 483 23.50 -6.72 -7.89
N GLY A 484 22.38 -6.96 -7.17
CA GLY A 484 21.12 -7.37 -7.78
C GLY A 484 21.08 -8.82 -8.26
N SER A 485 22.14 -9.60 -7.99
CA SER A 485 22.25 -11.01 -8.43
C SER A 485 21.65 -12.00 -7.43
N LEU A 486 21.01 -11.53 -6.37
CA LEU A 486 20.29 -12.39 -5.42
C LEU A 486 19.06 -12.96 -6.13
N ASN A 487 19.21 -14.18 -6.68
CA ASN A 487 18.13 -14.84 -7.39
C ASN A 487 17.02 -15.23 -6.41
N VAL A 488 15.84 -14.74 -6.73
CA VAL A 488 14.58 -15.23 -6.21
C VAL A 488 14.32 -16.51 -7.00
N GLY A 489 14.72 -17.68 -6.46
CA GLY A 489 14.76 -18.95 -7.19
C GLY A 489 13.61 -19.14 -8.18
N ASN A 490 13.98 -19.68 -9.36
CA ASN A 490 13.03 -20.20 -10.33
C ASN A 490 12.25 -21.37 -9.74
#